data_936df49cd1031a960899fda906ae2dff
#
_entry.id   936df49cd1031a960899fda906ae2dff
#
_cell.length_a   1.000
_cell.length_b   1.000
_cell.length_c   1.000
_cell.angle_alpha   90.00
_cell.angle_beta   90.00
_cell.angle_gamma   90.00
#
_symmetry.space_group_name_H-M   'P 1'
#
loop_
_entity.id
_entity.type
_entity.pdbx_description
1 polymer ?
#
loop_
_entity_poly.entity_id
_entity_poly.type
_entity_poly.pdbx_seq_one_letter_code
_entity_poly.pdbx_strand_id
1 'polypeptide(L)'
;DKKIIPQVKWKNDPSGLLIGDKDAEVRGVLTTLNLTLEVAKEAKKKGCNLIVSHHPLFKKPVNGLVEGEYYSDIIRYLIKNDISLISCHTDYDLLSDGVSYLLAEALGLKNIKPLMPIKALKDVEINELYKIVVFCPEGIEEKIKSVVDNAGGACIGKYDHCYFSATGEGNFRPGEGTDPFFGKKGKIEKIK
;
A
#
# COMPACT_ATOMS: atom_id res chain seq x y z
N ASP A 1 -25.00 -9.22 -1.35
CA ASP A 1 -24.56 -8.18 -2.29
C ASP A 1 -24.38 -6.79 -1.69
N LYS A 2 -25.04 -6.43 -0.59
CA LYS A 2 -24.80 -5.16 0.11
C LYS A 2 -23.59 -5.18 1.07
N LYS A 3 -22.97 -6.33 1.31
CA LYS A 3 -21.85 -6.47 2.27
C LYS A 3 -20.47 -6.22 1.67
N ILE A 4 -20.30 -6.31 0.36
CA ILE A 4 -18.98 -6.30 -0.32
C ILE A 4 -18.54 -4.92 -0.79
N ILE A 5 -19.38 -3.89 -0.65
CA ILE A 5 -18.96 -2.51 -0.94
C ILE A 5 -18.91 -1.77 0.38
N PRO A 6 -17.78 -1.76 1.08
CA PRO A 6 -17.66 -0.97 2.29
C PRO A 6 -17.88 0.49 1.94
N GLN A 7 -18.67 1.16 2.74
CA GLN A 7 -18.87 2.61 2.66
C GLN A 7 -17.57 3.39 2.97
N VAL A 8 -16.49 2.68 3.28
CA VAL A 8 -15.18 3.23 3.63
C VAL A 8 -14.16 2.66 2.69
N LYS A 9 -13.78 3.45 1.71
CA LYS A 9 -12.71 3.17 0.76
C LYS A 9 -11.58 4.18 1.00
N TRP A 10 -10.34 3.71 1.04
CA TRP A 10 -9.21 4.62 1.06
C TRP A 10 -9.19 5.44 -0.24
N LYS A 11 -8.94 6.74 -0.11
CA LYS A 11 -8.82 7.63 -1.27
C LYS A 11 -7.75 7.07 -2.21
N ASN A 12 -8.09 6.88 -3.49
CA ASN A 12 -7.22 6.32 -4.53
C ASN A 12 -6.89 4.82 -4.41
N ASP A 13 -7.59 4.06 -3.56
CA ASP A 13 -7.44 2.60 -3.58
C ASP A 13 -8.24 1.98 -4.74
N PRO A 14 -7.61 1.20 -5.63
CA PRO A 14 -8.27 0.60 -6.79
C PRO A 14 -9.05 -0.67 -6.43
N SER A 15 -9.90 -0.60 -5.40
CA SER A 15 -10.84 -1.68 -5.05
C SER A 15 -12.11 -1.61 -5.90
N GLY A 16 -12.74 -2.74 -6.11
CA GLY A 16 -13.98 -2.91 -6.87
C GLY A 16 -13.77 -3.57 -8.22
N LEU A 17 -14.72 -3.38 -9.14
CA LEU A 17 -14.64 -3.91 -10.51
C LEU A 17 -13.56 -3.16 -11.30
N LEU A 18 -12.47 -3.87 -11.63
CA LEU A 18 -11.33 -3.33 -12.36
C LEU A 18 -11.41 -3.62 -13.86
N ILE A 19 -11.95 -4.79 -14.24
CA ILE A 19 -12.09 -5.25 -15.63
C ILE A 19 -13.40 -6.00 -15.73
N GLY A 20 -14.16 -5.77 -16.79
CA GLY A 20 -15.37 -6.54 -17.11
C GLY A 20 -16.64 -5.73 -17.07
N ASP A 21 -17.77 -6.44 -17.15
CA ASP A 21 -19.11 -5.89 -17.15
C ASP A 21 -19.79 -6.12 -15.79
N LYS A 22 -20.34 -5.05 -15.20
CA LYS A 22 -21.05 -5.09 -13.91
C LYS A 22 -22.36 -5.89 -13.97
N ASP A 23 -22.94 -6.03 -15.15
CA ASP A 23 -24.22 -6.70 -15.39
C ASP A 23 -24.04 -8.12 -15.93
N ALA A 24 -22.78 -8.58 -16.06
CA ALA A 24 -22.50 -9.94 -16.55
C ALA A 24 -23.01 -11.01 -15.58
N GLU A 25 -23.65 -12.04 -16.14
CA GLU A 25 -24.05 -13.22 -15.35
C GLU A 25 -22.82 -13.99 -14.89
N VAL A 26 -22.70 -14.21 -13.56
CA VAL A 26 -21.60 -14.95 -12.95
C VAL A 26 -21.87 -16.46 -13.02
N ARG A 27 -21.05 -17.18 -13.77
CA ARG A 27 -21.12 -18.65 -13.94
C ARG A 27 -20.18 -19.41 -13.02
N GLY A 28 -19.10 -18.78 -12.58
CA GLY A 28 -18.14 -19.35 -11.67
C GLY A 28 -17.18 -18.28 -11.18
N VAL A 29 -16.69 -18.44 -9.94
CA VAL A 29 -15.78 -17.49 -9.28
C VAL A 29 -14.49 -18.21 -8.91
N LEU A 30 -13.35 -17.60 -9.25
CA LEU A 30 -12.04 -18.01 -8.76
C LEU A 30 -11.50 -16.92 -7.83
N THR A 31 -11.09 -17.30 -6.63
CA THR A 31 -10.49 -16.38 -5.65
C THR A 31 -8.98 -16.51 -5.62
N THR A 32 -8.27 -15.41 -5.46
CA THR A 32 -6.81 -15.40 -5.42
C THR A 32 -6.28 -14.23 -4.59
N LEU A 33 -5.08 -14.37 -4.04
CA LEU A 33 -4.38 -13.24 -3.42
C LEU A 33 -3.86 -12.28 -4.50
N ASN A 34 -3.13 -12.83 -5.49
CA ASN A 34 -2.55 -12.09 -6.60
C ASN A 34 -3.03 -12.66 -7.92
N LEU A 35 -3.45 -11.81 -8.84
CA LEU A 35 -3.78 -12.24 -10.19
C LEU A 35 -2.50 -12.31 -11.04
N THR A 36 -2.27 -13.48 -11.61
CA THR A 36 -1.24 -13.73 -12.64
C THR A 36 -1.87 -14.26 -13.92
N LEU A 37 -1.10 -14.35 -14.99
CA LEU A 37 -1.60 -14.91 -16.25
C LEU A 37 -1.98 -16.40 -16.09
N GLU A 38 -1.27 -17.14 -15.25
CA GLU A 38 -1.53 -18.55 -14.94
C GLU A 38 -2.87 -18.69 -14.21
N VAL A 39 -3.15 -17.82 -13.23
CA VAL A 39 -4.42 -17.79 -12.50
C VAL A 39 -5.57 -17.44 -13.46
N ALA A 40 -5.37 -16.49 -14.38
CA ALA A 40 -6.37 -16.16 -15.40
C ALA A 40 -6.65 -17.35 -16.34
N LYS A 41 -5.62 -18.10 -16.75
CA LYS A 41 -5.77 -19.33 -17.54
C LYS A 41 -6.48 -20.43 -16.77
N GLU A 42 -6.19 -20.57 -15.48
CA GLU A 42 -6.87 -21.52 -14.59
C GLU A 42 -8.36 -21.20 -14.46
N ALA A 43 -8.72 -19.92 -14.26
CA ALA A 43 -10.12 -19.49 -14.20
C ALA A 43 -10.86 -19.91 -15.47
N LYS A 44 -10.30 -19.64 -16.66
CA LYS A 44 -10.89 -20.08 -17.92
C LYS A 44 -11.07 -21.60 -17.99
N LYS A 45 -10.02 -22.35 -17.64
CA LYS A 45 -10.05 -23.82 -17.67
C LYS A 45 -11.14 -24.40 -16.76
N LYS A 46 -11.41 -23.71 -15.62
CA LYS A 46 -12.46 -24.11 -14.67
C LYS A 46 -13.85 -23.57 -15.04
N GLY A 47 -14.00 -22.83 -16.12
CA GLY A 47 -15.27 -22.22 -16.53
C GLY A 47 -15.67 -21.02 -15.69
N CYS A 48 -14.75 -20.47 -14.88
CA CYS A 48 -15.00 -19.26 -14.11
C CYS A 48 -14.89 -18.03 -15.01
N ASN A 49 -15.88 -17.14 -14.93
CA ASN A 49 -15.88 -15.87 -15.64
C ASN A 49 -15.77 -14.65 -14.70
N LEU A 50 -15.54 -14.88 -13.42
CA LEU A 50 -15.22 -13.85 -12.44
C LEU A 50 -13.99 -14.28 -11.62
N ILE A 51 -13.01 -13.38 -11.54
CA ILE A 51 -11.89 -13.51 -10.62
C ILE A 51 -12.05 -12.46 -9.52
N VAL A 52 -11.95 -12.89 -8.28
CA VAL A 52 -11.89 -11.99 -7.11
C VAL A 52 -10.49 -12.08 -6.53
N SER A 53 -9.72 -11.00 -6.65
CA SER A 53 -8.38 -10.91 -6.07
C SER A 53 -8.38 -10.02 -4.83
N HIS A 54 -7.49 -10.31 -3.88
CA HIS A 54 -7.23 -9.36 -2.79
C HIS A 54 -6.43 -8.17 -3.31
N HIS A 55 -5.25 -8.40 -3.85
CA HIS A 55 -4.45 -7.33 -4.40
C HIS A 55 -4.97 -6.88 -5.78
N PRO A 56 -5.08 -5.57 -6.02
CA PRO A 56 -5.43 -5.06 -7.33
C PRO A 56 -4.33 -5.36 -8.35
N LEU A 57 -4.75 -5.71 -9.57
CA LEU A 57 -3.81 -6.01 -10.65
C LEU A 57 -2.89 -4.81 -10.97
N PHE A 58 -3.43 -3.59 -10.86
CA PHE A 58 -2.67 -2.36 -11.07
C PHE A 58 -3.09 -1.29 -10.06
N LYS A 59 -2.11 -0.51 -9.57
CA LYS A 59 -2.32 0.60 -8.63
C LYS A 59 -2.22 1.98 -9.29
N LYS A 60 -1.66 2.02 -10.50
CA LYS A 60 -1.51 3.24 -11.29
C LYS A 60 -2.33 3.10 -12.57
N PRO A 61 -2.76 4.21 -13.20
CA PRO A 61 -3.40 4.16 -14.51
C PRO A 61 -2.55 3.39 -15.52
N VAL A 62 -3.23 2.56 -16.33
CA VAL A 62 -2.59 1.81 -17.41
C VAL A 62 -2.53 2.72 -18.64
N ASN A 63 -1.33 3.04 -19.09
CA ASN A 63 -1.11 3.97 -20.21
C ASN A 63 -1.21 3.29 -21.61
N GLY A 64 -1.24 1.95 -21.65
CA GLY A 64 -1.33 1.18 -22.88
C GLY A 64 -1.44 -0.31 -22.63
N LEU A 65 -1.86 -1.05 -23.64
CA LEU A 65 -2.01 -2.50 -23.60
C LEU A 65 -1.16 -3.13 -24.72
N VAL A 66 0.14 -3.16 -24.49
CA VAL A 66 1.14 -3.67 -25.44
C VAL A 66 1.45 -5.14 -25.13
N GLU A 67 1.51 -5.97 -26.20
CA GLU A 67 1.85 -7.40 -26.06
C GLU A 67 3.27 -7.59 -25.53
N GLY A 68 3.46 -8.57 -24.66
CA GLY A 68 4.73 -8.84 -23.98
C GLY A 68 4.94 -8.06 -22.69
N GLU A 69 4.07 -7.13 -22.35
CA GLU A 69 4.09 -6.44 -21.06
C GLU A 69 3.21 -7.18 -20.04
N TYR A 70 3.74 -7.40 -18.84
CA TYR A 70 3.13 -8.23 -17.81
C TYR A 70 1.65 -7.91 -17.54
N TYR A 71 1.31 -6.66 -17.21
CA TYR A 71 -0.07 -6.28 -16.93
C TYR A 71 -0.95 -6.31 -18.18
N SER A 72 -0.38 -5.90 -19.30
CA SER A 72 -1.08 -5.86 -20.59
C SER A 72 -1.52 -7.24 -21.04
N ASP A 73 -0.66 -8.24 -20.91
CA ASP A 73 -0.96 -9.61 -21.30
C ASP A 73 -2.09 -10.20 -20.44
N ILE A 74 -2.08 -9.94 -19.14
CA ILE A 74 -3.16 -10.36 -18.24
C ILE A 74 -4.47 -9.67 -18.60
N ILE A 75 -4.47 -8.34 -18.76
CA ILE A 75 -5.67 -7.56 -19.09
C ILE A 75 -6.26 -8.02 -20.43
N ARG A 76 -5.41 -8.16 -21.45
CA ARG A 76 -5.83 -8.64 -22.78
C ARG A 76 -6.42 -10.04 -22.71
N TYR A 77 -5.80 -10.93 -21.91
CA TYR A 77 -6.31 -12.28 -21.73
C TYR A 77 -7.69 -12.30 -21.08
N LEU A 78 -7.92 -11.52 -20.03
CA LEU A 78 -9.20 -11.41 -19.35
C LEU A 78 -10.29 -10.90 -20.31
N ILE A 79 -10.02 -9.78 -21.00
CA ILE A 79 -10.98 -9.19 -21.96
C ILE A 79 -11.30 -10.17 -23.08
N LYS A 80 -10.30 -10.81 -23.68
CA LYS A 80 -10.48 -11.77 -24.79
C LYS A 80 -11.30 -13.01 -24.39
N ASN A 81 -11.34 -13.34 -23.10
CA ASN A 81 -12.03 -14.52 -22.60
C ASN A 81 -13.30 -14.20 -21.78
N ASP A 82 -13.75 -12.93 -21.80
CA ASP A 82 -14.93 -12.46 -21.05
C ASP A 82 -14.85 -12.81 -19.56
N ILE A 83 -13.67 -12.60 -18.96
CA ILE A 83 -13.43 -12.82 -17.53
C ILE A 83 -13.35 -11.47 -16.84
N SER A 84 -14.25 -11.23 -15.90
CA SER A 84 -14.27 -10.04 -15.06
C SER A 84 -13.29 -10.15 -13.89
N LEU A 85 -12.75 -9.02 -13.46
CA LEU A 85 -11.85 -8.92 -12.29
C LEU A 85 -12.42 -7.93 -11.29
N ILE A 86 -12.64 -8.41 -10.07
CA ILE A 86 -12.92 -7.58 -8.89
C ILE A 86 -11.73 -7.67 -7.94
N SER A 87 -11.30 -6.53 -7.39
CA SER A 87 -10.35 -6.48 -6.28
C SER A 87 -11.05 -6.09 -4.99
N CYS A 88 -10.86 -6.92 -3.95
CA CYS A 88 -11.28 -6.66 -2.57
C CYS A 88 -10.03 -6.40 -1.73
N HIS A 89 -9.54 -5.17 -1.78
CA HIS A 89 -8.27 -4.76 -1.20
C HIS A 89 -8.46 -4.20 0.22
N THR A 90 -8.03 -2.98 0.48
CA THR A 90 -8.10 -2.35 1.80
C THR A 90 -9.53 -2.15 2.30
N ASP A 91 -10.49 -2.09 1.41
CA ASP A 91 -11.90 -2.11 1.72
C ASP A 91 -12.31 -3.41 2.46
N TYR A 92 -11.77 -4.55 2.06
CA TYR A 92 -12.00 -5.82 2.72
C TYR A 92 -11.21 -5.96 4.02
N ASP A 93 -9.99 -5.39 4.10
CA ASP A 93 -9.20 -5.37 5.34
C ASP A 93 -9.87 -4.60 6.48
N LEU A 94 -10.71 -3.62 6.15
CA LEU A 94 -11.38 -2.76 7.13
C LEU A 94 -12.69 -3.36 7.67
N LEU A 95 -13.18 -4.45 7.12
CA LEU A 95 -14.42 -5.10 7.58
C LEU A 95 -14.22 -5.87 8.88
N SER A 96 -15.26 -5.90 9.70
CA SER A 96 -15.30 -6.70 10.93
C SER A 96 -15.33 -8.22 10.68
N ASP A 97 -15.57 -8.64 9.45
CA ASP A 97 -15.53 -10.01 8.96
C ASP A 97 -14.53 -10.12 7.77
N GLY A 98 -13.59 -9.21 7.69
CA GLY A 98 -12.56 -9.15 6.67
C GLY A 98 -11.29 -9.89 7.04
N VAL A 99 -10.25 -9.74 6.20
CA VAL A 99 -9.00 -10.52 6.28
C VAL A 99 -8.36 -10.48 7.67
N SER A 100 -8.24 -9.29 8.26
CA SER A 100 -7.57 -9.12 9.57
C SER A 100 -8.32 -9.82 10.71
N TYR A 101 -9.65 -9.76 10.71
CA TYR A 101 -10.49 -10.44 11.70
C TYR A 101 -10.47 -11.95 11.51
N LEU A 102 -10.62 -12.44 10.28
CA LEU A 102 -10.55 -13.86 9.95
C LEU A 102 -9.21 -14.49 10.33
N LEU A 103 -8.12 -13.76 10.10
CA LEU A 103 -6.78 -14.19 10.51
C LEU A 103 -6.66 -14.27 12.04
N ALA A 104 -7.15 -13.27 12.76
CA ALA A 104 -7.14 -13.25 14.22
C ALA A 104 -7.98 -14.41 14.80
N GLU A 105 -9.15 -14.68 14.22
CA GLU A 105 -9.99 -15.83 14.59
C GLU A 105 -9.28 -17.17 14.34
N ALA A 106 -8.65 -17.32 13.17
CA ALA A 106 -7.89 -18.53 12.83
C ALA A 106 -6.71 -18.79 13.79
N LEU A 107 -6.15 -17.73 14.36
CA LEU A 107 -5.12 -17.80 15.42
C LEU A 107 -5.68 -18.00 16.82
N GLY A 108 -7.01 -18.09 16.97
CA GLY A 108 -7.67 -18.27 18.27
C GLY A 108 -7.63 -17.03 19.17
N LEU A 109 -7.38 -15.85 18.62
CA LEU A 109 -7.32 -14.60 19.39
C LEU A 109 -8.73 -14.22 19.87
N LYS A 110 -8.80 -13.61 21.06
CA LYS A 110 -10.05 -13.15 21.69
C LYS A 110 -10.02 -11.62 21.85
N ASN A 111 -11.23 -11.03 21.97
CA ASN A 111 -11.39 -9.59 22.17
C ASN A 111 -10.73 -8.75 21.04
N ILE A 112 -10.86 -9.22 19.82
CA ILE A 112 -10.29 -8.59 18.62
C ILE A 112 -10.86 -7.17 18.50
N LYS A 113 -9.97 -6.18 18.39
CA LYS A 113 -10.32 -4.77 18.21
C LYS A 113 -9.36 -4.13 17.23
N PRO A 114 -9.83 -3.16 16.41
CA PRO A 114 -8.94 -2.36 15.59
C PRO A 114 -7.92 -1.62 16.46
N LEU A 115 -6.66 -1.62 16.07
CA LEU A 115 -5.62 -0.83 16.73
C LEU A 115 -5.93 0.67 16.60
N MET A 116 -6.44 1.07 15.44
CA MET A 116 -6.85 2.44 15.14
C MET A 116 -8.27 2.43 14.56
N PRO A 117 -9.29 2.87 15.31
CA PRO A 117 -10.65 2.95 14.79
C PRO A 117 -10.77 3.96 13.64
N ILE A 118 -11.53 3.62 12.60
CA ILE A 118 -11.76 4.52 11.43
C ILE A 118 -12.31 5.90 11.86
N LYS A 119 -13.08 5.98 12.94
CA LYS A 119 -13.57 7.25 13.50
C LYS A 119 -12.41 8.18 13.90
N ALA A 120 -11.31 7.64 14.41
CA ALA A 120 -10.13 8.44 14.73
C ALA A 120 -9.46 9.03 13.48
N LEU A 121 -9.59 8.37 12.33
CA LEU A 121 -9.10 8.86 11.04
C LEU A 121 -10.01 9.93 10.42
N LYS A 122 -11.30 9.96 10.76
CA LYS A 122 -12.25 10.99 10.27
C LYS A 122 -12.16 12.31 11.01
N ASP A 123 -11.77 12.28 12.30
CA ASP A 123 -11.62 13.46 13.15
C ASP A 123 -10.20 14.06 13.08
N VAL A 124 -9.28 13.38 12.45
CA VAL A 124 -8.01 13.93 12.04
C VAL A 124 -8.20 14.42 10.61
N GLU A 125 -8.27 15.73 10.42
CA GLU A 125 -7.91 16.32 9.13
C GLU A 125 -6.48 15.86 8.87
N ILE A 126 -6.34 14.77 8.14
CA ILE A 126 -5.06 14.34 7.59
C ILE A 126 -4.80 15.29 6.43
N ASN A 127 -4.41 16.50 6.73
CA ASN A 127 -3.51 17.22 5.86
C ASN A 127 -2.33 16.27 5.64
N GLU A 128 -1.93 16.05 4.42
CA GLU A 128 -0.89 15.09 4.04
C GLU A 128 0.26 15.13 5.06
N LEU A 129 0.38 14.06 5.87
CA LEU A 129 1.46 13.97 6.84
C LEU A 129 2.70 13.46 6.11
N TYR A 130 3.75 14.24 6.16
CA TYR A 130 5.06 13.86 5.64
C TYR A 130 5.93 13.34 6.77
N LYS A 131 6.53 12.17 6.59
CA LYS A 131 7.57 11.68 7.47
C LYS A 131 8.91 12.28 7.04
N ILE A 132 9.46 13.18 7.85
CA ILE A 132 10.80 13.72 7.65
C ILE A 132 11.78 12.79 8.35
N VAL A 133 12.78 12.30 7.62
CA VAL A 133 13.89 11.50 8.16
C VAL A 133 15.16 12.28 7.96
N VAL A 134 15.87 12.54 9.05
CA VAL A 134 17.15 13.27 9.04
C VAL A 134 18.23 12.36 9.61
N PHE A 135 19.29 12.15 8.86
CA PHE A 135 20.51 11.51 9.36
C PHE A 135 21.49 12.58 9.78
N CYS A 136 21.94 12.50 11.02
CA CYS A 136 22.84 13.50 11.57
C CYS A 136 23.89 12.85 12.48
N PRO A 137 25.07 13.47 12.65
CA PRO A 137 26.01 13.08 13.65
C PRO A 137 25.41 13.17 15.06
N GLU A 138 25.87 12.32 15.96
CA GLU A 138 25.47 12.32 17.37
C GLU A 138 25.77 13.68 18.02
N GLY A 139 24.82 14.19 18.81
CA GLY A 139 24.95 15.42 19.58
C GLY A 139 24.38 16.69 18.94
N ILE A 140 23.84 16.61 17.70
CA ILE A 140 23.17 17.76 17.08
C ILE A 140 21.65 17.59 16.94
N GLU A 141 21.08 16.53 17.49
CA GLU A 141 19.67 16.16 17.38
C GLU A 141 18.75 17.27 17.89
N GLU A 142 19.06 17.86 19.04
CA GLU A 142 18.25 18.92 19.64
C GLU A 142 18.24 20.20 18.78
N LYS A 143 19.36 20.49 18.11
CA LYS A 143 19.40 21.61 17.16
C LYS A 143 18.50 21.36 15.95
N ILE A 144 18.46 20.13 15.44
CA ILE A 144 17.59 19.75 14.33
C ILE A 144 16.13 19.83 14.75
N LYS A 145 15.77 19.29 15.93
CA LYS A 145 14.41 19.39 16.49
C LYS A 145 13.97 20.85 16.60
N SER A 146 14.81 21.70 17.17
CA SER A 146 14.52 23.14 17.28
C SER A 146 14.26 23.81 15.92
N VAL A 147 15.02 23.45 14.89
CA VAL A 147 14.81 24.00 13.55
C VAL A 147 13.48 23.53 12.96
N VAL A 148 13.13 22.25 13.15
CA VAL A 148 11.87 21.67 12.65
C VAL A 148 10.67 22.29 13.36
N ASP A 149 10.74 22.47 14.69
CA ASP A 149 9.68 23.12 15.47
C ASP A 149 9.47 24.57 15.05
N ASN A 150 10.56 25.32 14.88
CA ASN A 150 10.50 26.73 14.43
C ASN A 150 9.93 26.88 13.01
N ALA A 151 10.04 25.82 12.19
CA ALA A 151 9.41 25.76 10.87
C ALA A 151 7.95 25.30 10.89
N GLY A 152 7.37 25.05 12.08
CA GLY A 152 6.00 24.55 12.24
C GLY A 152 5.83 23.07 11.95
N GLY A 153 6.95 22.30 11.95
CA GLY A 153 6.95 20.85 11.79
C GLY A 153 6.67 20.09 13.09
N ALA A 154 6.82 18.78 13.04
CA ALA A 154 6.69 17.86 14.17
C ALA A 154 5.33 17.93 14.90
N CYS A 155 4.27 18.28 14.17
CA CYS A 155 2.90 18.34 14.70
C CYS A 155 2.07 17.16 14.15
N ILE A 156 1.35 16.46 15.03
CA ILE A 156 0.41 15.41 14.68
C ILE A 156 -0.90 15.64 15.41
N GLY A 157 -1.92 16.11 14.71
CA GLY A 157 -3.19 16.49 15.32
C GLY A 157 -3.02 17.61 16.33
N LYS A 158 -3.29 17.34 17.62
CA LYS A 158 -3.13 18.29 18.73
C LYS A 158 -1.80 18.16 19.48
N TYR A 159 -0.90 17.29 19.02
CA TYR A 159 0.41 17.10 19.60
C TYR A 159 1.45 17.88 18.79
N ASP A 160 2.34 18.53 19.46
CA ASP A 160 3.54 19.16 18.94
C ASP A 160 4.79 18.37 19.40
N HIS A 161 5.93 18.76 18.89
CA HIS A 161 7.22 18.15 19.27
C HIS A 161 7.25 16.63 19.14
N CYS A 162 6.63 16.12 18.04
CA CYS A 162 6.51 14.68 17.76
C CYS A 162 7.77 14.15 17.05
N TYR A 163 8.67 13.57 17.81
CA TYR A 163 9.93 13.02 17.30
C TYR A 163 10.12 11.56 17.69
N PHE A 164 10.86 10.85 16.86
CA PHE A 164 11.45 9.56 17.16
C PHE A 164 12.92 9.61 16.77
N SER A 165 13.82 9.31 17.72
CA SER A 165 15.26 9.26 17.49
C SER A 165 15.78 7.85 17.77
N ALA A 166 16.69 7.38 16.94
CA ALA A 166 17.39 6.11 17.13
C ALA A 166 18.85 6.29 16.73
N THR A 167 19.75 5.75 17.54
CA THR A 167 21.16 5.68 17.19
C THR A 167 21.41 4.50 16.26
N GLY A 168 22.23 4.69 15.25
CA GLY A 168 22.56 3.67 14.27
C GLY A 168 23.88 3.95 13.56
N GLU A 169 24.29 3.03 12.69
CA GLU A 169 25.45 3.20 11.82
C GLU A 169 24.97 3.55 10.41
N GLY A 170 25.35 4.73 9.91
CA GLY A 170 25.13 5.14 8.52
C GLY A 170 26.37 4.86 7.67
N ASN A 171 26.17 4.41 6.44
CA ASN A 171 27.25 4.19 5.48
C ASN A 171 26.95 4.95 4.19
N PHE A 172 27.98 5.62 3.64
CA PHE A 172 27.87 6.24 2.33
C PHE A 172 29.24 6.21 1.62
N ARG A 173 29.20 6.40 0.31
CA ARG A 173 30.39 6.54 -0.53
C ARG A 173 30.22 7.76 -1.42
N PRO A 174 30.98 8.84 -1.20
CA PRO A 174 30.96 9.97 -2.13
C PRO A 174 31.43 9.54 -3.52
N GLY A 175 30.61 9.81 -4.55
CA GLY A 175 30.92 9.52 -5.93
C GLY A 175 31.61 10.70 -6.65
N GLU A 176 31.80 10.58 -7.97
CA GLU A 176 32.27 11.68 -8.80
C GLU A 176 31.24 12.82 -8.83
N GLY A 177 31.71 14.07 -8.84
CA GLY A 177 30.85 15.26 -8.85
C GLY A 177 30.23 15.63 -7.49
N THR A 178 30.49 14.86 -6.40
CA THR A 178 30.04 15.24 -5.06
C THR A 178 31.02 16.20 -4.37
N ASP A 179 30.49 17.07 -3.51
CA ASP A 179 31.26 17.89 -2.55
C ASP A 179 30.84 17.48 -1.13
N PRO A 180 31.42 16.38 -0.58
CA PRO A 180 30.98 15.85 0.69
C PRO A 180 31.52 16.72 1.85
N PHE A 181 30.64 17.07 2.77
CA PHE A 181 30.99 17.71 4.03
C PHE A 181 31.94 16.81 4.87
N PHE A 182 31.78 15.49 4.75
CA PHE A 182 32.58 14.49 5.45
C PHE A 182 32.91 13.34 4.50
N GLY A 183 34.13 12.77 4.65
CA GLY A 183 34.57 11.61 3.89
C GLY A 183 35.32 11.93 2.60
N LYS A 184 35.90 10.88 2.00
CA LYS A 184 36.72 10.96 0.77
C LYS A 184 36.02 10.26 -0.39
N LYS A 185 36.10 10.87 -1.57
CA LYS A 185 35.57 10.28 -2.82
C LYS A 185 36.08 8.84 -3.02
N GLY A 186 35.20 7.95 -3.39
CA GLY A 186 35.48 6.55 -3.67
C GLY A 186 35.66 5.65 -2.46
N LYS A 187 35.70 6.18 -1.22
CA LYS A 187 35.79 5.39 0.01
C LYS A 187 34.43 5.25 0.68
N ILE A 188 34.17 4.08 1.29
CA ILE A 188 33.01 3.88 2.15
C ILE A 188 33.32 4.53 3.48
N GLU A 189 32.49 5.47 3.87
CA GLU A 189 32.55 6.12 5.17
C GLU A 189 31.44 5.57 6.07
N LYS A 190 31.75 5.45 7.36
CA LYS A 190 30.81 5.01 8.40
C LYS A 190 30.67 6.13 9.41
N ILE A 191 29.42 6.44 9.74
CA ILE A 191 29.07 7.45 10.75
C ILE A 191 28.16 6.77 11.78
N LYS A 192 28.42 7.00 13.04
CA LYS A 192 27.54 6.65 14.17
C LYS A 192 26.63 7.82 14.48
#